data_d4d8c7268946fc8bb1f03bd8487fa2f4
#
_entry.id   d4d8c7268946fc8bb1f03bd8487fa2f4
#
_cell.length_a   1.000
_cell.length_b   1.000
_cell.length_c   1.000
_cell.angle_alpha   90.00
_cell.angle_beta   90.00
_cell.angle_gamma   90.00
#
_symmetry.space_group_name_H-M   'P 1'
#
loop_
_entity.id
_entity.type
_entity.pdbx_description
1 polymer ?
#
loop_
_entity_poly.entity_id
_entity_poly.type
_entity_poly.pdbx_seq_one_letter_code
_entity_poly.pdbx_strand_id
1 'polypeptide(L)'
;MEENLIEEGESSREGEVAPALIVIHPRDKSAAVAVGPELRVYDIAGNCPISLSDDSGGPSHSESIRAIGFGANGSVFASAGDDKLVKIWMTDSWHCTKTVYAEKRVSAVAVSHNGQHVVFADKFGLVWAIALGEGDEGQAPIDNKAVPILGHYCSIITSLKFSPDGWFIASADRDFKIRITVFPKRPRKGAHEIQSFCLGHTDFVSCLAFARPIDYPQGFLLSGGGDSTVRLWDFISGRLLHTCDFGAQAGLVKSNGTEMEGGSAVIDVCASCDGSLIAVAIQRLLPWKKVTFPQA
;
A
#
# COMPACT_ATOMS: atom_id res chain seq x y z
N MET A 1 -17.49 49.21 25.87
CA MET A 1 -16.32 48.39 25.57
C MET A 1 -16.86 47.08 25.01
N GLU A 2 -16.99 47.00 23.69
CA GLU A 2 -17.47 45.83 22.98
C GLU A 2 -16.21 45.04 22.54
N GLU A 3 -16.04 43.84 23.07
CA GLU A 3 -15.01 42.91 22.60
C GLU A 3 -15.49 42.30 21.29
N ASN A 4 -14.80 42.62 20.20
CA ASN A 4 -14.93 41.96 18.92
C ASN A 4 -14.25 40.57 19.00
N LEU A 5 -15.04 39.51 19.08
CA LEU A 5 -14.61 38.15 18.83
C LEU A 5 -14.31 38.01 17.32
N ILE A 6 -13.06 37.86 17.00
CA ILE A 6 -12.60 37.51 15.65
C ILE A 6 -12.87 36.00 15.51
N GLU A 7 -13.88 35.65 14.71
CA GLU A 7 -14.06 34.29 14.21
C GLU A 7 -12.87 33.94 13.32
N GLU A 8 -12.01 33.05 13.82
CA GLU A 8 -11.01 32.40 12.99
C GLU A 8 -11.73 31.53 11.95
N GLY A 9 -11.75 32.00 10.71
CA GLY A 9 -12.27 31.25 9.58
C GLY A 9 -11.57 29.89 9.48
N GLU A 10 -12.36 28.82 9.52
CA GLU A 10 -11.94 27.47 9.17
C GLU A 10 -11.38 27.48 7.75
N SER A 11 -10.07 27.49 7.64
CA SER A 11 -9.36 27.18 6.42
C SER A 11 -9.80 25.79 5.97
N SER A 12 -10.61 25.72 4.91
CA SER A 12 -10.96 24.48 4.22
C SER A 12 -9.65 23.79 3.82
N ARG A 13 -9.27 22.76 4.59
CA ARG A 13 -8.20 21.84 4.22
C ARG A 13 -8.70 21.16 2.95
N GLU A 14 -8.16 21.54 1.80
CA GLU A 14 -8.29 20.75 0.60
C GLU A 14 -7.81 19.34 0.96
N GLY A 15 -8.77 18.41 1.08
CA GLY A 15 -8.47 17.04 1.46
C GLY A 15 -7.55 16.42 0.43
N GLU A 16 -6.43 15.88 0.86
CA GLU A 16 -5.50 15.14 0.00
C GLU A 16 -6.29 14.07 -0.76
N VAL A 17 -6.47 14.26 -2.07
CA VAL A 17 -7.24 13.35 -2.92
C VAL A 17 -6.52 12.00 -2.93
N ALA A 18 -7.20 10.94 -2.49
CA ALA A 18 -6.64 9.60 -2.55
C ALA A 18 -6.43 9.18 -4.01
N PRO A 19 -5.28 8.60 -4.35
CA PRO A 19 -5.06 8.07 -5.70
C PRO A 19 -6.05 6.94 -5.98
N ALA A 20 -6.42 6.76 -7.26
CA ALA A 20 -7.12 5.57 -7.70
C ALA A 20 -6.19 4.35 -7.55
N LEU A 21 -6.71 3.27 -6.97
CA LEU A 21 -5.97 2.02 -6.78
C LEU A 21 -6.56 0.95 -7.68
N ILE A 22 -5.70 0.19 -8.34
CA ILE A 22 -6.09 -0.92 -9.21
C ILE A 22 -5.25 -2.12 -8.85
N VAL A 23 -5.88 -3.27 -8.62
CA VAL A 23 -5.19 -4.55 -8.44
C VAL A 23 -5.90 -5.65 -9.21
N ILE A 24 -5.12 -6.53 -9.81
CA ILE A 24 -5.61 -7.67 -10.58
C ILE A 24 -5.48 -8.93 -9.74
N HIS A 25 -6.50 -9.76 -9.79
CA HIS A 25 -6.49 -11.06 -9.15
C HIS A 25 -5.31 -11.91 -9.66
N PRO A 26 -4.55 -12.61 -8.79
CA PRO A 26 -3.34 -13.36 -9.18
C PRO A 26 -3.55 -14.44 -10.26
N ARG A 27 -4.80 -14.82 -10.53
CA ARG A 27 -5.18 -15.75 -11.60
C ARG A 27 -6.05 -15.08 -12.67
N ASP A 28 -5.94 -13.78 -12.85
CA ASP A 28 -6.63 -12.99 -13.86
C ASP A 28 -8.17 -13.15 -13.88
N LYS A 29 -8.78 -13.51 -12.75
CA LYS A 29 -10.24 -13.71 -12.65
C LYS A 29 -10.99 -12.37 -12.58
N SER A 30 -10.46 -11.43 -11.80
CA SER A 30 -11.12 -10.16 -11.53
C SER A 30 -10.13 -9.01 -11.37
N ALA A 31 -10.61 -7.80 -11.55
CA ALA A 31 -9.90 -6.57 -11.26
C ALA A 31 -10.66 -5.77 -10.20
N ALA A 32 -10.00 -5.38 -9.13
CA ALA A 32 -10.56 -4.51 -8.10
C ALA A 32 -10.01 -3.09 -8.26
N VAL A 33 -10.92 -2.11 -8.23
CA VAL A 33 -10.63 -0.69 -8.41
C VAL A 33 -11.21 0.07 -7.22
N ALA A 34 -10.38 0.89 -6.57
CA ALA A 34 -10.83 1.79 -5.51
C ALA A 34 -10.64 3.25 -5.93
N VAL A 35 -11.69 4.05 -5.84
CA VAL A 35 -11.67 5.50 -6.12
C VAL A 35 -12.40 6.22 -4.99
N GLY A 36 -11.66 6.98 -4.19
CA GLY A 36 -12.22 7.55 -2.97
C GLY A 36 -12.77 6.44 -2.05
N PRO A 37 -14.01 6.52 -1.57
CA PRO A 37 -14.63 5.49 -0.73
C PRO A 37 -15.21 4.30 -1.51
N GLU A 38 -15.27 4.39 -2.84
CA GLU A 38 -15.89 3.38 -3.67
C GLU A 38 -14.93 2.24 -4.01
N LEU A 39 -15.35 1.02 -3.75
CA LEU A 39 -14.71 -0.20 -4.21
C LEU A 39 -15.57 -0.84 -5.29
N ARG A 40 -15.00 -1.08 -6.45
CA ARG A 40 -15.65 -1.75 -7.59
C ARG A 40 -14.83 -2.95 -8.01
N VAL A 41 -15.49 -4.02 -8.36
CA VAL A 41 -14.86 -5.25 -8.83
C VAL A 41 -15.49 -5.66 -10.16
N TYR A 42 -14.64 -6.10 -11.06
CA TYR A 42 -15.03 -6.53 -12.41
C TYR A 42 -14.54 -7.95 -12.66
N ASP A 43 -15.40 -8.79 -13.19
CA ASP A 43 -15.01 -10.07 -13.77
C ASP A 43 -14.33 -9.83 -15.11
N ILE A 44 -13.07 -10.27 -15.25
CA ILE A 44 -12.27 -10.04 -16.45
C ILE A 44 -12.81 -10.90 -17.60
N ALA A 45 -13.16 -12.15 -17.35
CA ALA A 45 -13.66 -13.06 -18.39
C ALA A 45 -15.07 -12.70 -18.85
N GLY A 46 -15.97 -12.40 -17.91
CA GLY A 46 -17.35 -12.01 -18.19
C GLY A 46 -17.53 -10.55 -18.60
N ASN A 47 -16.48 -9.74 -18.47
CA ASN A 47 -16.51 -8.29 -18.72
C ASN A 47 -17.72 -7.59 -18.07
N CYS A 48 -18.00 -7.94 -16.83
CA CYS A 48 -19.14 -7.42 -16.09
C CYS A 48 -18.77 -7.04 -14.65
N PRO A 49 -19.48 -6.07 -14.05
CA PRO A 49 -19.26 -5.73 -12.65
C PRO A 49 -19.74 -6.87 -11.74
N ILE A 50 -19.00 -7.07 -10.66
CA ILE A 50 -19.32 -8.01 -9.59
C ILE A 50 -19.95 -7.24 -8.43
N SER A 51 -21.08 -7.73 -7.93
CA SER A 51 -21.73 -7.14 -6.76
C SER A 51 -20.99 -7.51 -5.48
N LEU A 52 -20.67 -6.49 -4.69
CA LEU A 52 -20.11 -6.67 -3.35
C LEU A 52 -21.25 -6.80 -2.34
N SER A 53 -21.13 -7.71 -1.40
CA SER A 53 -22.08 -7.85 -0.29
C SER A 53 -21.38 -7.65 1.06
N ASP A 54 -22.03 -6.87 1.90
CA ASP A 54 -21.58 -6.57 3.26
C ASP A 54 -22.80 -6.53 4.17
N ASP A 55 -22.72 -7.20 5.30
CA ASP A 55 -23.81 -7.27 6.29
C ASP A 55 -24.14 -5.88 6.91
N SER A 56 -23.26 -4.90 6.75
CA SER A 56 -23.49 -3.53 7.21
C SER A 56 -24.60 -2.78 6.43
N GLY A 57 -24.97 -3.28 5.23
CA GLY A 57 -26.00 -2.67 4.37
C GLY A 57 -25.68 -1.27 3.83
N GLY A 58 -24.46 -0.79 4.08
CA GLY A 58 -23.94 0.51 3.65
C GLY A 58 -22.90 0.42 2.54
N PRO A 59 -22.28 1.55 2.17
CA PRO A 59 -21.17 1.57 1.23
C PRO A 59 -19.98 0.78 1.79
N SER A 60 -19.13 0.26 0.90
CA SER A 60 -17.96 -0.54 1.30
C SER A 60 -17.05 0.21 2.29
N HIS A 61 -16.83 1.50 2.09
CA HIS A 61 -16.11 2.39 2.98
C HIS A 61 -16.81 3.75 3.08
N SER A 62 -16.68 4.47 4.19
CA SER A 62 -17.27 5.80 4.39
C SER A 62 -16.32 6.93 4.02
N GLU A 63 -15.02 6.68 4.00
CA GLU A 63 -13.97 7.62 3.59
C GLU A 63 -13.04 6.95 2.57
N SER A 64 -12.03 7.68 2.09
CA SER A 64 -11.12 7.22 1.04
C SER A 64 -10.41 5.93 1.39
N ILE A 65 -10.49 4.95 0.48
CA ILE A 65 -9.70 3.73 0.52
C ILE A 65 -8.26 4.09 0.16
N ARG A 66 -7.31 3.70 1.00
CA ARG A 66 -5.88 3.99 0.85
C ARG A 66 -5.06 2.78 0.46
N ALA A 67 -5.58 1.59 0.67
CA ALA A 67 -4.88 0.34 0.37
C ALA A 67 -5.85 -0.78 0.02
N ILE A 68 -5.51 -1.54 -1.00
CA ILE A 68 -6.21 -2.75 -1.43
C ILE A 68 -5.19 -3.83 -1.79
N GLY A 69 -5.56 -5.09 -1.66
CA GLY A 69 -4.66 -6.18 -2.06
C GLY A 69 -5.29 -7.55 -2.01
N PHE A 70 -4.87 -8.40 -2.95
CA PHE A 70 -5.16 -9.84 -2.94
C PHE A 70 -4.09 -10.61 -2.17
N GLY A 71 -4.47 -11.73 -1.61
CA GLY A 71 -3.58 -12.73 -1.02
C GLY A 71 -4.15 -14.12 -1.11
N ALA A 72 -3.49 -15.09 -0.51
CA ALA A 72 -3.92 -16.49 -0.51
C ALA A 72 -4.24 -17.01 -1.92
N ASN A 73 -3.35 -16.74 -2.88
CA ASN A 73 -3.55 -17.10 -4.30
C ASN A 73 -4.85 -16.52 -4.91
N GLY A 74 -5.32 -15.40 -4.37
CA GLY A 74 -6.50 -14.70 -4.83
C GLY A 74 -7.79 -15.02 -4.07
N SER A 75 -7.83 -15.98 -3.14
CA SER A 75 -9.05 -16.33 -2.42
C SER A 75 -9.49 -15.28 -1.40
N VAL A 76 -8.57 -14.43 -0.95
CA VAL A 76 -8.83 -13.37 0.02
C VAL A 76 -8.42 -12.02 -0.58
N PHE A 77 -9.27 -11.03 -0.39
CA PHE A 77 -9.01 -9.64 -0.72
C PHE A 77 -9.17 -8.77 0.53
N ALA A 78 -8.37 -7.73 0.65
CA ALA A 78 -8.47 -6.78 1.74
C ALA A 78 -8.53 -5.36 1.21
N SER A 79 -9.36 -4.52 1.84
CA SER A 79 -9.45 -3.08 1.60
C SER A 79 -9.37 -2.32 2.91
N ALA A 80 -8.71 -1.16 2.91
CA ALA A 80 -8.55 -0.35 4.12
C ALA A 80 -8.34 1.13 3.77
N GLY A 81 -8.68 2.04 4.70
CA GLY A 81 -8.60 3.45 4.39
C GLY A 81 -8.69 4.42 5.56
N ASP A 82 -9.10 5.64 5.22
CA ASP A 82 -9.19 6.78 6.13
C ASP A 82 -10.29 6.61 7.18
N ASP A 83 -11.33 5.83 6.88
CA ASP A 83 -12.42 5.46 7.80
C ASP A 83 -11.99 4.53 8.93
N LYS A 84 -10.70 4.16 8.99
CA LYS A 84 -10.12 3.27 9.98
C LYS A 84 -10.68 1.84 9.93
N LEU A 85 -11.28 1.45 8.83
CA LEU A 85 -11.76 0.10 8.62
C LEU A 85 -10.75 -0.71 7.81
N VAL A 86 -10.61 -1.97 8.19
CA VAL A 86 -9.98 -3.01 7.39
C VAL A 86 -11.07 -4.04 7.10
N LYS A 87 -11.47 -4.15 5.84
CA LYS A 87 -12.48 -5.11 5.40
C LYS A 87 -11.83 -6.25 4.64
N ILE A 88 -12.29 -7.46 4.94
CA ILE A 88 -11.75 -8.70 4.41
C ILE A 88 -12.85 -9.43 3.67
N TRP A 89 -12.58 -9.69 2.40
CA TRP A 89 -13.54 -10.21 1.43
C TRP A 89 -13.10 -11.59 0.94
N MET A 90 -14.04 -12.51 0.86
CA MET A 90 -13.83 -13.79 0.16
C MET A 90 -14.14 -13.59 -1.32
N THR A 91 -13.17 -13.84 -2.19
CA THR A 91 -13.28 -13.51 -3.61
C THR A 91 -14.21 -14.44 -4.41
N ASP A 92 -14.55 -15.60 -3.87
CA ASP A 92 -15.52 -16.52 -4.50
C ASP A 92 -16.93 -15.95 -4.49
N SER A 93 -17.31 -15.24 -3.43
CA SER A 93 -18.64 -14.65 -3.23
C SER A 93 -18.63 -13.13 -3.25
N TRP A 94 -17.44 -12.51 -3.11
CA TRP A 94 -17.27 -11.08 -2.86
C TRP A 94 -18.10 -10.57 -1.68
N HIS A 95 -18.23 -11.47 -0.69
CA HIS A 95 -18.84 -11.14 0.59
C HIS A 95 -17.78 -10.69 1.60
N CYS A 96 -18.07 -9.61 2.34
CA CYS A 96 -17.24 -9.12 3.43
C CYS A 96 -17.42 -10.02 4.66
N THR A 97 -16.46 -10.90 4.90
CA THR A 97 -16.54 -11.86 6.02
C THR A 97 -16.04 -11.26 7.35
N LYS A 98 -15.27 -10.19 7.30
CA LYS A 98 -14.72 -9.58 8.51
C LYS A 98 -14.45 -8.10 8.33
N THR A 99 -14.91 -7.30 9.29
CA THR A 99 -14.57 -5.88 9.40
C THR A 99 -13.84 -5.66 10.72
N VAL A 100 -12.64 -5.08 10.65
CA VAL A 100 -11.82 -4.76 11.83
C VAL A 100 -11.62 -3.25 11.92
N TYR A 101 -11.84 -2.71 13.11
CA TYR A 101 -11.64 -1.30 13.40
C TYR A 101 -10.20 -1.06 13.85
N ALA A 102 -9.48 -0.22 13.10
CA ALA A 102 -8.17 0.29 13.48
C ALA A 102 -8.35 1.56 14.34
N GLU A 103 -7.42 1.82 15.26
CA GLU A 103 -7.46 3.06 16.05
C GLU A 103 -7.20 4.30 15.20
N LYS A 104 -6.43 4.16 14.15
CA LYS A 104 -5.96 5.23 13.26
C LYS A 104 -6.25 4.89 11.80
N ARG A 105 -6.19 5.92 10.94
CA ARG A 105 -6.28 5.74 9.48
C ARG A 105 -5.26 4.72 9.01
N VAL A 106 -5.67 3.87 8.09
CA VAL A 106 -4.83 2.80 7.53
C VAL A 106 -4.19 3.28 6.24
N SER A 107 -2.88 3.11 6.13
CA SER A 107 -2.10 3.56 4.98
C SER A 107 -1.68 2.44 4.03
N ALA A 108 -1.56 1.20 4.52
CA ALA A 108 -1.16 0.06 3.71
C ALA A 108 -1.78 -1.24 4.22
N VAL A 109 -2.01 -2.20 3.33
CA VAL A 109 -2.53 -3.53 3.66
C VAL A 109 -1.82 -4.60 2.85
N ALA A 110 -1.61 -5.77 3.44
CA ALA A 110 -1.15 -6.97 2.73
C ALA A 110 -1.78 -8.22 3.33
N VAL A 111 -2.02 -9.22 2.49
CA VAL A 111 -2.57 -10.52 2.90
C VAL A 111 -1.48 -11.57 2.79
N SER A 112 -1.34 -12.42 3.80
CA SER A 112 -0.32 -13.49 3.80
C SER A 112 -0.59 -14.52 2.70
N HIS A 113 0.48 -15.17 2.25
CA HIS A 113 0.42 -16.13 1.15
C HIS A 113 -0.49 -17.34 1.45
N ASN A 114 -0.50 -17.77 2.71
CA ASN A 114 -1.35 -18.87 3.17
C ASN A 114 -2.79 -18.44 3.52
N GLY A 115 -3.13 -17.16 3.39
CA GLY A 115 -4.45 -16.62 3.73
C GLY A 115 -4.81 -16.62 5.21
N GLN A 116 -3.87 -16.90 6.10
CA GLN A 116 -4.14 -16.97 7.53
C GLN A 116 -4.07 -15.61 8.24
N HIS A 117 -3.41 -14.64 7.61
CA HIS A 117 -3.23 -13.33 8.22
C HIS A 117 -3.44 -12.20 7.22
N VAL A 118 -4.03 -11.11 7.70
CA VAL A 118 -3.99 -9.79 7.07
C VAL A 118 -3.11 -8.90 7.94
N VAL A 119 -2.19 -8.18 7.32
CA VAL A 119 -1.41 -7.15 8.00
C VAL A 119 -1.77 -5.79 7.44
N PHE A 120 -1.81 -4.78 8.29
CA PHE A 120 -2.05 -3.41 7.86
C PHE A 120 -1.19 -2.44 8.65
N ALA A 121 -0.87 -1.32 8.04
CA ALA A 121 -0.13 -0.25 8.68
C ALA A 121 -1.03 0.95 8.95
N ASP A 122 -0.85 1.58 10.10
CA ASP A 122 -1.51 2.82 10.43
C ASP A 122 -0.64 4.06 10.10
N LYS A 123 -1.24 5.24 10.14
CA LYS A 123 -0.56 6.51 9.85
C LYS A 123 0.54 6.89 10.85
N PHE A 124 0.68 6.17 11.96
CA PHE A 124 1.77 6.37 12.92
C PHE A 124 2.93 5.39 12.72
N GLY A 125 2.85 4.53 11.71
CA GLY A 125 3.92 3.59 11.37
C GLY A 125 3.88 2.30 12.18
N LEU A 126 2.78 1.99 12.84
CA LEU A 126 2.57 0.68 13.46
C LEU A 126 1.97 -0.28 12.45
N VAL A 127 2.50 -1.49 12.41
CA VAL A 127 1.95 -2.60 11.63
C VAL A 127 1.24 -3.57 12.57
N TRP A 128 0.03 -3.90 12.19
CA TRP A 128 -0.89 -4.75 12.92
C TRP A 128 -1.15 -6.03 12.14
N ALA A 129 -1.40 -7.13 12.83
CA ALA A 129 -1.80 -8.40 12.22
C ALA A 129 -3.18 -8.84 12.72
N ILE A 130 -3.98 -9.35 11.79
CA ILE A 130 -5.30 -9.96 12.01
C ILE A 130 -5.19 -11.42 11.62
N ALA A 131 -5.60 -12.34 12.49
CA ALA A 131 -5.74 -13.75 12.16
C ALA A 131 -7.09 -13.99 11.46
N LEU A 132 -7.09 -14.79 10.37
CA LEU A 132 -8.27 -15.13 9.59
C LEU A 132 -8.78 -16.55 9.84
N GLY A 133 -7.91 -17.46 10.31
CA GLY A 133 -8.28 -18.85 10.58
C GLY A 133 -9.04 -19.03 11.91
N GLU A 134 -9.75 -20.14 12.04
CA GLU A 134 -10.23 -20.62 13.34
C GLU A 134 -9.00 -21.02 14.17
N GLY A 135 -9.03 -20.72 15.48
CA GLY A 135 -7.92 -21.06 16.39
C GLY A 135 -7.68 -22.57 16.39
N ASP A 136 -6.43 -22.97 16.52
CA ASP A 136 -6.06 -24.36 16.80
C ASP A 136 -6.93 -24.92 17.94
N GLU A 137 -7.43 -26.14 17.80
CA GLU A 137 -8.22 -26.83 18.81
C GLU A 137 -7.50 -26.77 20.16
N GLY A 138 -8.11 -26.07 21.12
CA GLY A 138 -7.57 -25.90 22.48
C GLY A 138 -7.05 -24.50 22.85
N GLN A 139 -7.05 -23.54 21.94
CA GLN A 139 -6.81 -22.13 22.30
C GLN A 139 -8.12 -21.36 22.40
N ALA A 140 -8.15 -20.37 23.33
CA ALA A 140 -9.29 -19.47 23.49
C ALA A 140 -9.76 -18.89 22.13
N PRO A 141 -11.07 -18.58 21.97
CA PRO A 141 -11.61 -18.05 20.72
C PRO A 141 -10.69 -16.94 20.20
N ILE A 142 -10.38 -16.98 18.91
CA ILE A 142 -9.54 -15.95 18.28
C ILE A 142 -10.29 -14.63 18.47
N ASP A 143 -9.78 -13.84 19.41
CA ASP A 143 -10.22 -12.47 19.58
C ASP A 143 -10.05 -11.77 18.23
N ASN A 144 -11.14 -11.26 17.65
CA ASN A 144 -11.17 -10.60 16.35
C ASN A 144 -10.33 -9.30 16.32
N LYS A 145 -9.45 -9.14 17.29
CA LYS A 145 -8.66 -7.95 17.53
C LYS A 145 -7.34 -8.01 16.77
N ALA A 146 -7.01 -6.93 16.08
CA ALA A 146 -5.69 -6.72 15.52
C ALA A 146 -4.63 -6.62 16.64
N VAL A 147 -3.47 -7.20 16.42
CA VAL A 147 -2.33 -7.13 17.35
C VAL A 147 -1.17 -6.40 16.69
N PRO A 148 -0.48 -5.48 17.40
CA PRO A 148 0.69 -4.80 16.86
C PRO A 148 1.84 -5.81 16.74
N ILE A 149 2.54 -5.80 15.61
CA ILE A 149 3.64 -6.73 15.36
C ILE A 149 4.98 -6.03 15.18
N LEU A 150 5.01 -4.87 14.56
CA LEU A 150 6.22 -4.08 14.36
C LEU A 150 5.86 -2.60 14.21
N GLY A 151 6.85 -1.71 14.34
CA GLY A 151 6.67 -0.28 14.12
C GLY A 151 7.87 0.36 13.46
N HIS A 152 7.63 1.35 12.60
CA HIS A 152 8.61 2.32 12.15
C HIS A 152 8.53 3.53 13.06
N TYR A 153 9.68 4.04 13.50
CA TYR A 153 9.70 5.15 14.42
C TYR A 153 9.22 6.43 13.73
N CYS A 154 8.04 6.92 14.13
CA CYS A 154 7.44 8.20 13.70
C CYS A 154 7.31 8.41 12.19
N SER A 155 7.31 7.35 11.38
CA SER A 155 7.20 7.46 9.92
C SER A 155 5.99 6.72 9.38
N ILE A 156 5.28 7.33 8.43
CA ILE A 156 4.13 6.72 7.77
C ILE A 156 4.61 5.59 6.87
N ILE A 157 4.09 4.40 7.07
CA ILE A 157 4.33 3.27 6.17
C ILE A 157 3.46 3.46 4.93
N THR A 158 4.09 3.51 3.78
CA THR A 158 3.46 3.76 2.48
C THR A 158 3.09 2.47 1.74
N SER A 159 3.84 1.40 1.97
CA SER A 159 3.62 0.12 1.32
C SER A 159 4.01 -1.06 2.20
N LEU A 160 3.20 -2.11 2.13
CA LEU A 160 3.43 -3.41 2.78
C LEU A 160 3.30 -4.52 1.74
N LYS A 161 4.25 -5.46 1.72
CA LYS A 161 4.18 -6.66 0.88
C LYS A 161 4.75 -7.86 1.60
N PHE A 162 4.12 -9.01 1.46
CA PHE A 162 4.74 -10.30 1.82
C PHE A 162 5.71 -10.74 0.74
N SER A 163 6.82 -11.34 1.14
CA SER A 163 7.72 -12.01 0.21
C SER A 163 7.00 -13.19 -0.48
N PRO A 164 7.45 -13.62 -1.68
CA PRO A 164 6.79 -14.71 -2.42
C PRO A 164 6.72 -16.03 -1.67
N ASP A 165 7.65 -16.28 -0.76
CA ASP A 165 7.69 -17.47 0.12
C ASP A 165 6.86 -17.31 1.41
N GLY A 166 6.40 -16.09 1.70
CA GLY A 166 5.61 -15.75 2.88
C GLY A 166 6.41 -15.64 4.18
N TRP A 167 7.75 -15.76 4.15
CA TRP A 167 8.58 -15.69 5.34
C TRP A 167 8.88 -14.28 5.83
N PHE A 168 8.75 -13.29 4.94
CA PHE A 168 9.13 -11.92 5.24
C PHE A 168 8.01 -10.94 4.93
N ILE A 169 8.01 -9.81 5.64
CA ILE A 169 7.25 -8.61 5.32
C ILE A 169 8.24 -7.53 4.93
N ALA A 170 8.07 -6.96 3.74
CA ALA A 170 8.71 -5.73 3.34
C ALA A 170 7.79 -4.56 3.70
N SER A 171 8.31 -3.58 4.42
CA SER A 171 7.61 -2.34 4.78
C SER A 171 8.44 -1.14 4.35
N ALA A 172 7.82 -0.25 3.57
CA ALA A 172 8.44 1.00 3.11
C ALA A 172 7.81 2.18 3.83
N ASP A 173 8.59 3.23 4.06
CA ASP A 173 8.14 4.42 4.77
C ASP A 173 8.47 5.74 4.05
N ARG A 174 7.93 6.84 4.56
CA ARG A 174 8.20 8.20 4.06
C ARG A 174 9.61 8.69 4.34
N ASP A 175 10.35 8.06 5.25
CA ASP A 175 11.73 8.40 5.60
C ASP A 175 12.75 7.56 4.81
N PHE A 176 12.36 7.17 3.58
CA PHE A 176 13.21 6.56 2.55
C PHE A 176 13.71 5.16 2.89
N LYS A 177 13.15 4.54 3.93
CA LYS A 177 13.60 3.22 4.42
C LYS A 177 12.69 2.12 3.95
N ILE A 178 13.30 1.01 3.60
CA ILE A 178 12.60 -0.25 3.40
C ILE A 178 13.19 -1.24 4.40
N ARG A 179 12.33 -1.81 5.24
CA ARG A 179 12.71 -2.82 6.21
C ARG A 179 12.13 -4.17 5.84
N ILE A 180 12.95 -5.18 5.88
CA ILE A 180 12.60 -6.59 5.70
C ILE A 180 12.55 -7.23 7.08
N THR A 181 11.40 -7.68 7.49
CA THR A 181 11.16 -8.28 8.82
C THR A 181 10.71 -9.72 8.65
N VAL A 182 11.26 -10.63 9.44
CA VAL A 182 10.80 -12.02 9.47
C VAL A 182 9.37 -12.06 10.00
N PHE A 183 8.47 -12.66 9.22
CA PHE A 183 7.08 -12.80 9.66
C PHE A 183 6.98 -13.92 10.71
N PRO A 184 6.51 -13.64 11.93
CA PRO A 184 6.57 -14.61 13.00
C PRO A 184 5.49 -15.68 12.83
N LYS A 185 5.81 -16.91 13.19
CA LYS A 185 4.83 -18.03 13.25
C LYS A 185 3.65 -17.72 14.21
N ARG A 186 3.88 -16.86 15.19
CA ARG A 186 2.89 -16.42 16.18
C ARG A 186 2.86 -14.89 16.24
N PRO A 187 2.11 -14.22 15.36
CA PRO A 187 2.09 -12.74 15.29
C PRO A 187 1.76 -12.04 16.61
N ARG A 188 0.96 -12.67 17.49
CA ARG A 188 0.64 -12.14 18.82
C ARG A 188 1.88 -11.86 19.70
N LYS A 189 3.04 -12.46 19.39
CA LYS A 189 4.29 -12.22 20.11
C LYS A 189 5.14 -11.11 19.53
N GLY A 190 4.68 -10.47 18.44
CA GLY A 190 5.41 -9.45 17.71
C GLY A 190 6.41 -10.02 16.69
N ALA A 191 6.85 -9.17 15.78
CA ALA A 191 7.85 -9.46 14.76
C ALA A 191 9.16 -8.75 15.13
N HIS A 192 10.01 -9.40 15.90
CA HIS A 192 11.20 -8.78 16.49
C HIS A 192 12.47 -8.98 15.65
N GLU A 193 12.43 -9.90 14.69
CA GLU A 193 13.58 -10.23 13.86
C GLU A 193 13.59 -9.42 12.58
N ILE A 194 14.56 -8.54 12.45
CA ILE A 194 14.80 -7.76 11.23
C ILE A 194 15.82 -8.53 10.40
N GLN A 195 15.46 -8.90 9.18
CA GLN A 195 16.35 -9.58 8.26
C GLN A 195 17.37 -8.60 7.65
N SER A 196 16.87 -7.47 7.11
CA SER A 196 17.72 -6.50 6.44
C SER A 196 17.03 -5.15 6.31
N PHE A 197 17.78 -4.17 5.85
CA PHE A 197 17.29 -2.88 5.37
C PHE A 197 17.76 -2.67 3.93
N CYS A 198 16.85 -2.24 3.04
CA CYS A 198 17.17 -1.76 1.71
C CYS A 198 17.23 -0.22 1.76
N LEU A 199 18.44 0.32 1.85
CA LEU A 199 18.70 1.76 2.02
C LEU A 199 19.32 2.34 0.76
N GLY A 200 18.85 3.52 0.32
CA GLY A 200 19.42 4.20 -0.83
C GLY A 200 18.48 5.16 -1.54
N HIS A 201 17.15 5.05 -1.40
CA HIS A 201 16.25 6.08 -1.88
C HIS A 201 16.59 7.43 -1.25
N THR A 202 16.46 8.50 -2.02
CA THR A 202 16.77 9.88 -1.58
C THR A 202 15.52 10.72 -1.33
N ASP A 203 14.34 10.11 -1.56
CA ASP A 203 13.03 10.66 -1.25
C ASP A 203 12.10 9.51 -0.80
N PHE A 204 10.85 9.84 -0.43
CA PHE A 204 9.89 8.86 0.10
C PHE A 204 9.75 7.64 -0.82
N VAL A 205 9.64 6.47 -0.22
CA VAL A 205 9.28 5.24 -0.95
C VAL A 205 7.77 5.17 -1.05
N SER A 206 7.22 5.11 -2.26
CA SER A 206 5.77 5.10 -2.52
C SER A 206 5.19 3.70 -2.62
N CYS A 207 5.92 2.78 -3.23
CA CYS A 207 5.42 1.46 -3.59
C CYS A 207 6.49 0.38 -3.54
N LEU A 208 6.02 -0.85 -3.28
CA LEU A 208 6.82 -2.07 -3.28
C LEU A 208 6.15 -3.14 -4.13
N ALA A 209 6.95 -3.95 -4.82
CA ALA A 209 6.52 -5.17 -5.48
C ALA A 209 7.60 -6.25 -5.38
N PHE A 210 7.21 -7.52 -5.46
CA PHE A 210 8.15 -8.62 -5.64
C PHE A 210 8.11 -9.10 -7.08
N ALA A 211 9.28 -9.27 -7.68
CA ALA A 211 9.46 -9.97 -8.96
C ALA A 211 10.02 -11.35 -8.66
N ARG A 212 9.44 -12.40 -9.26
CA ARG A 212 9.85 -13.79 -9.05
C ARG A 212 10.19 -14.46 -10.37
N PRO A 213 11.39 -14.22 -10.93
CA PRO A 213 11.85 -14.95 -12.10
C PRO A 213 11.93 -16.45 -11.83
N ILE A 214 11.71 -17.26 -12.86
CA ILE A 214 11.68 -18.73 -12.76
C ILE A 214 12.98 -19.28 -12.16
N ASP A 215 14.12 -18.72 -12.53
CA ASP A 215 15.44 -19.14 -12.07
C ASP A 215 15.80 -18.68 -10.65
N TYR A 216 14.97 -17.79 -10.05
CA TYR A 216 15.20 -17.21 -8.73
C TYR A 216 13.96 -17.37 -7.85
N PRO A 217 13.77 -18.52 -7.21
CA PRO A 217 12.56 -18.82 -6.42
C PRO A 217 12.29 -17.86 -5.25
N GLN A 218 13.34 -17.29 -4.67
CA GLN A 218 13.20 -16.26 -3.62
C GLN A 218 12.66 -14.93 -4.18
N GLY A 219 12.95 -14.64 -5.45
CA GLY A 219 12.59 -13.38 -6.08
C GLY A 219 13.45 -12.21 -5.63
N PHE A 220 13.11 -11.05 -6.15
CA PHE A 220 13.73 -9.77 -5.84
C PHE A 220 12.67 -8.77 -5.40
N LEU A 221 13.07 -7.80 -4.60
CA LEU A 221 12.20 -6.69 -4.22
C LEU A 221 12.42 -5.53 -5.19
N LEU A 222 11.31 -4.96 -5.64
CA LEU A 222 11.24 -3.70 -6.38
C LEU A 222 10.69 -2.62 -5.47
N SER A 223 11.24 -1.42 -5.56
CA SER A 223 10.72 -0.25 -4.87
C SER A 223 10.69 0.95 -5.81
N GLY A 224 9.66 1.78 -5.69
CA GLY A 224 9.55 3.05 -6.38
C GLY A 224 9.41 4.20 -5.38
N GLY A 225 9.85 5.40 -5.75
CA GLY A 225 9.84 6.52 -4.83
C GLY A 225 9.72 7.90 -5.48
N GLY A 226 9.65 8.92 -4.62
CA GLY A 226 9.64 10.33 -4.98
C GLY A 226 10.92 10.80 -5.66
N ASP A 227 12.01 10.06 -5.51
CA ASP A 227 13.28 10.31 -6.19
C ASP A 227 13.28 9.90 -7.68
N SER A 228 12.11 9.60 -8.24
CA SER A 228 11.91 9.19 -9.63
C SER A 228 12.61 7.89 -10.01
N THR A 229 13.08 7.10 -9.05
CA THR A 229 13.79 5.85 -9.32
C THR A 229 12.94 4.62 -9.01
N VAL A 230 13.16 3.56 -9.80
CA VAL A 230 12.81 2.18 -9.43
C VAL A 230 14.09 1.44 -9.12
N ARG A 231 14.12 0.77 -7.98
CA ARG A 231 15.29 0.04 -7.49
C ARG A 231 14.99 -1.44 -7.34
N LEU A 232 15.95 -2.25 -7.72
CA LEU A 232 15.93 -3.71 -7.58
C LEU A 232 16.88 -4.12 -6.46
N TRP A 233 16.39 -4.93 -5.52
CA TRP A 233 17.12 -5.35 -4.33
C TRP A 233 17.18 -6.86 -4.19
N ASP A 234 18.34 -7.34 -3.76
CA ASP A 234 18.42 -8.58 -3.01
C ASP A 234 17.93 -8.27 -1.58
N PHE A 235 16.67 -8.55 -1.32
CA PHE A 235 16.03 -8.16 -0.05
C PHE A 235 16.53 -8.97 1.15
N ILE A 236 17.11 -10.15 0.94
CA ILE A 236 17.67 -10.96 2.04
C ILE A 236 18.93 -10.28 2.58
N SER A 237 19.81 -9.83 1.71
CA SER A 237 21.04 -9.11 2.12
C SER A 237 20.84 -7.60 2.26
N GLY A 238 19.75 -7.04 1.76
CA GLY A 238 19.50 -5.60 1.68
C GLY A 238 20.30 -4.88 0.59
N ARG A 239 21.00 -5.64 -0.29
CA ARG A 239 21.90 -5.09 -1.30
C ARG A 239 21.12 -4.57 -2.51
N LEU A 240 21.46 -3.33 -2.92
CA LEU A 240 20.99 -2.76 -4.17
C LEU A 240 21.65 -3.49 -5.35
N LEU A 241 20.84 -4.01 -6.26
CA LEU A 241 21.29 -4.69 -7.49
C LEU A 241 21.27 -3.78 -8.70
N HIS A 242 20.20 -2.99 -8.84
CA HIS A 242 20.02 -2.11 -10.00
C HIS A 242 19.17 -0.89 -9.64
N THR A 243 19.38 0.22 -10.37
CA THR A 243 18.57 1.44 -10.30
C THR A 243 18.19 1.87 -11.70
N CYS A 244 16.88 2.06 -11.95
CA CYS A 244 16.35 2.71 -13.14
C CYS A 244 15.91 4.12 -12.76
N ASP A 245 16.48 5.12 -13.39
CA ASP A 245 16.12 6.53 -13.22
C ASP A 245 15.13 6.94 -14.31
N PHE A 246 13.89 7.20 -13.94
CA PHE A 246 12.83 7.65 -14.84
C PHE A 246 12.75 9.18 -14.93
N GLY A 247 13.34 9.91 -14.01
CA GLY A 247 13.45 11.35 -14.07
C GLY A 247 14.24 11.83 -15.30
N ALA A 248 15.34 11.15 -15.59
CA ALA A 248 16.14 11.41 -16.76
C ALA A 248 15.49 10.90 -18.06
N GLN A 249 14.74 9.78 -17.99
CA GLN A 249 14.13 9.13 -19.16
C GLN A 249 12.74 9.69 -19.52
N ALA A 250 12.00 10.26 -18.57
CA ALA A 250 10.69 10.86 -18.80
C ALA A 250 10.75 12.10 -19.71
N GLY A 251 11.78 12.11 -20.55
CA GLY A 251 12.03 12.96 -21.69
C GLY A 251 11.49 14.36 -21.44
N LEU A 252 12.30 15.21 -20.91
CA LEU A 252 12.30 16.60 -21.24
C LEU A 252 12.38 16.74 -22.77
N VAL A 253 11.25 16.59 -23.46
CA VAL A 253 11.09 17.19 -24.78
C VAL A 253 11.21 18.67 -24.50
N LYS A 254 12.40 19.19 -24.76
CA LYS A 254 12.69 20.62 -24.78
C LYS A 254 11.81 21.26 -25.82
N SER A 255 10.59 21.61 -25.46
CA SER A 255 9.78 22.56 -26.21
C SER A 255 10.13 23.93 -25.67
N ASN A 256 11.00 24.62 -26.45
CA ASN A 256 11.25 26.05 -26.34
C ASN A 256 11.69 26.60 -24.95
N GLY A 257 12.93 26.28 -24.54
CA GLY A 257 13.75 27.22 -23.78
C GLY A 257 13.37 27.57 -22.32
N THR A 258 12.33 26.98 -21.76
CA THR A 258 11.98 27.14 -20.34
C THR A 258 12.15 25.78 -19.64
N GLU A 259 13.14 25.69 -18.77
CA GLU A 259 13.31 24.58 -17.85
C GLU A 259 12.11 24.55 -16.90
N MET A 260 11.13 23.69 -17.18
CA MET A 260 10.11 23.37 -16.20
C MET A 260 10.73 22.34 -15.25
N GLU A 261 11.25 22.80 -14.14
CA GLU A 261 11.64 21.97 -13.00
C GLU A 261 10.37 21.30 -12.42
N GLY A 262 9.84 20.32 -13.11
CA GLY A 262 8.77 19.44 -12.62
C GLY A 262 9.41 18.14 -12.19
N GLY A 263 9.42 17.83 -10.90
CA GLY A 263 9.77 16.49 -10.40
C GLY A 263 8.82 15.45 -10.95
N SER A 264 9.24 14.21 -11.04
CA SER A 264 8.38 13.05 -11.29
C SER A 264 8.53 12.10 -10.10
N ALA A 265 7.46 11.38 -9.76
CA ALA A 265 7.49 10.36 -8.73
C ALA A 265 6.97 9.04 -9.29
N VAL A 266 7.60 7.96 -8.92
CA VAL A 266 7.04 6.62 -9.15
C VAL A 266 5.93 6.42 -8.13
N ILE A 267 4.71 6.19 -8.59
CA ILE A 267 3.53 6.05 -7.72
C ILE A 267 3.10 4.61 -7.54
N ASP A 268 3.41 3.75 -8.52
CA ASP A 268 3.15 2.31 -8.42
C ASP A 268 4.14 1.51 -9.26
N VAL A 269 4.39 0.27 -8.84
CA VAL A 269 5.23 -0.70 -9.55
C VAL A 269 4.61 -2.09 -9.41
N CYS A 270 4.55 -2.82 -10.50
CA CYS A 270 4.13 -4.22 -10.48
C CYS A 270 5.02 -5.06 -11.39
N ALA A 271 5.15 -6.34 -11.07
CA ALA A 271 5.85 -7.32 -11.88
C ALA A 271 4.86 -8.36 -12.40
N SER A 272 5.13 -8.88 -13.62
CA SER A 272 4.41 -10.05 -14.13
C SER A 272 4.67 -11.28 -13.27
N CYS A 273 3.78 -12.27 -13.34
CA CYS A 273 3.85 -13.48 -12.53
C CYS A 273 5.16 -14.28 -12.72
N ASP A 274 5.74 -14.20 -13.91
CA ASP A 274 7.03 -14.82 -14.28
C ASP A 274 8.24 -13.93 -14.00
N GLY A 275 8.01 -12.70 -13.51
CA GLY A 275 9.06 -11.73 -13.22
C GLY A 275 9.78 -11.16 -14.46
N SER A 276 9.30 -11.43 -15.67
CA SER A 276 9.94 -11.00 -16.93
C SER A 276 9.64 -9.55 -17.29
N LEU A 277 8.51 -9.01 -16.83
CA LEU A 277 8.06 -7.65 -17.11
C LEU A 277 7.83 -6.88 -15.81
N ILE A 278 8.17 -5.61 -15.84
CA ILE A 278 7.90 -4.65 -14.77
C ILE A 278 7.14 -3.48 -15.36
N ALA A 279 5.95 -3.21 -14.86
CA ALA A 279 5.18 -2.01 -15.18
C ALA A 279 5.40 -0.96 -14.09
N VAL A 280 5.58 0.29 -14.51
CA VAL A 280 5.86 1.43 -13.62
C VAL A 280 4.88 2.54 -13.92
N ALA A 281 4.15 3.02 -12.92
CA ALA A 281 3.31 4.20 -13.02
C ALA A 281 4.07 5.42 -12.47
N ILE A 282 4.12 6.48 -13.28
CA ILE A 282 4.85 7.71 -12.94
C ILE A 282 3.87 8.88 -12.93
N GLN A 283 3.91 9.65 -11.87
CA GLN A 283 3.18 10.91 -11.76
C GLN A 283 4.14 12.08 -11.96
N ARG A 284 3.75 13.03 -12.82
CA ARG A 284 4.44 14.31 -12.93
C ARG A 284 4.02 15.20 -11.77
N LEU A 285 4.96 15.67 -11.00
CA LEU A 285 4.75 16.70 -10.00
C LEU A 285 4.83 18.05 -10.70
N LEU A 286 3.73 18.75 -10.82
CA LEU A 286 3.76 20.15 -11.31
C LEU A 286 4.41 21.01 -10.24
N PRO A 287 5.29 21.98 -10.63
CA PRO A 287 5.89 22.88 -9.67
C PRO A 287 4.80 23.72 -9.00
N TRP A 288 4.86 23.84 -7.69
CA TRP A 288 3.99 24.74 -6.93
C TRP A 288 4.19 26.17 -7.43
N LYS A 289 3.19 26.76 -8.06
CA LYS A 289 3.20 28.19 -8.37
C LYS A 289 3.17 28.95 -7.04
N LYS A 290 4.28 29.57 -6.66
CA LYS A 290 4.30 30.56 -5.59
C LYS A 290 3.37 31.68 -6.01
N VAL A 291 2.19 31.77 -5.39
CA VAL A 291 1.31 32.93 -5.54
C VAL A 291 1.94 34.05 -4.73
N THR A 292 2.64 34.95 -5.39
CA THR A 292 3.07 36.21 -4.78
C THR A 292 1.87 37.17 -4.80
N PHE A 293 1.34 37.44 -3.63
CA PHE A 293 0.35 38.53 -3.50
C PHE A 293 1.06 39.86 -3.73
N PRO A 294 0.51 40.76 -4.54
CA PRO A 294 1.06 42.12 -4.66
C PRO A 294 0.97 42.79 -3.30
N GLN A 295 2.10 43.29 -2.82
CA GLN A 295 2.10 44.18 -1.65
C GLN A 295 1.36 45.43 -2.00
N ALA A 296 0.34 45.78 -1.20
CA ALA A 296 -0.38 47.06 -1.28
C ALA A 296 0.46 48.21 -0.68
#